data_6a1e87fa4c1f81678249d5c8cad238ec
#
_entry.id   6a1e87fa4c1f81678249d5c8cad238ec
#
_cell.length_a   1.000
_cell.length_b   1.000
_cell.length_c   1.000
_cell.angle_alpha   90.00
_cell.angle_beta   90.00
_cell.angle_gamma   90.00
#
_symmetry.space_group_name_H-M   'P 1'
#
loop_
_entity.id
_entity.type
_entity.pdbx_description
1 polymer ?
#
loop_
_entity_poly.entity_id
_entity_poly.type
_entity_poly.pdbx_seq_one_letter_code
_entity_poly.pdbx_strand_id
1 'polypeptide(L)'
;MKAYKGFHKDMTCKDFQYEEGKSYHEDKAVCCETGFHACEYPLDCLSYYEPNDSVYHKVELSGDTDKNTEDSKVCATDITVGARLSIAGLVQAAIDFTMKRVKKEASSNDDYGASSATGNCGASSATGNCGASSATGYKGASSTGDKESIAVAWGYKSKAKGVLGSYLVFADWDGDENRYWDQKLWILKGAKMVQVDGETIKEDTWYTMENGEIVEVKESEDE
;
A
#
# COMPACT_ATOMS: atom_id res chain seq x y z
N MET A 1 4.56 -11.40 18.20
CA MET A 1 4.24 -10.89 16.85
C MET A 1 3.36 -11.88 16.11
N LYS A 2 2.48 -11.42 15.22
CA LYS A 2 1.65 -12.29 14.37
C LYS A 2 2.46 -12.79 13.19
N ALA A 3 2.38 -14.10 12.91
CA ALA A 3 3.05 -14.77 11.81
C ALA A 3 2.19 -15.94 11.28
N TYR A 4 2.70 -16.66 10.28
CA TYR A 4 2.03 -17.78 9.63
C TYR A 4 2.99 -18.96 9.55
N LYS A 5 2.44 -20.16 9.76
CA LYS A 5 3.24 -21.38 9.75
C LYS A 5 2.53 -22.50 9.01
N GLY A 6 3.28 -23.21 8.17
CA GLY A 6 2.88 -24.49 7.59
C GLY A 6 3.25 -25.65 8.51
N PHE A 7 2.46 -26.71 8.46
CA PHE A 7 2.69 -28.00 9.11
C PHE A 7 2.32 -29.11 8.13
N HIS A 8 2.82 -30.32 8.35
CA HIS A 8 2.25 -31.52 7.71
C HIS A 8 0.78 -31.69 8.09
N LYS A 9 0.03 -32.51 7.35
CA LYS A 9 -1.41 -32.75 7.58
C LYS A 9 -1.74 -33.22 9.00
N ASP A 10 -0.82 -33.93 9.63
CA ASP A 10 -0.90 -34.43 11.02
C ASP A 10 -0.46 -33.41 12.07
N MET A 11 -0.25 -32.14 11.66
CA MET A 11 0.24 -31.07 12.52
C MET A 11 1.67 -31.26 13.04
N THR A 12 2.50 -32.04 12.34
CA THR A 12 3.93 -32.13 12.64
C THR A 12 4.75 -31.11 11.86
N CYS A 13 5.89 -30.71 12.43
CA CYS A 13 6.95 -29.96 11.74
C CYS A 13 8.28 -30.55 12.18
N LYS A 14 9.05 -31.12 11.25
CA LYS A 14 10.15 -32.02 11.56
C LYS A 14 9.64 -33.16 12.47
N ASP A 15 10.27 -33.39 13.61
CA ASP A 15 9.90 -34.44 14.55
C ASP A 15 9.04 -33.92 15.72
N PHE A 16 8.52 -32.69 15.64
CA PHE A 16 7.74 -32.08 16.71
C PHE A 16 6.26 -32.05 16.38
N GLN A 17 5.40 -32.49 17.32
CA GLN A 17 3.95 -32.49 17.21
C GLN A 17 3.37 -31.19 17.77
N TYR A 18 2.56 -30.51 16.98
CA TYR A 18 1.83 -29.31 17.38
C TYR A 18 0.33 -29.60 17.52
N GLU A 19 -0.34 -28.75 18.28
CA GLU A 19 -1.81 -28.75 18.44
C GLU A 19 -2.34 -27.32 18.34
N GLU A 20 -3.49 -27.14 17.69
CA GLU A 20 -4.17 -25.85 17.65
C GLU A 20 -4.56 -25.39 19.05
N GLY A 21 -4.37 -24.11 19.37
CA GLY A 21 -4.65 -23.51 20.66
C GLY A 21 -3.56 -23.71 21.71
N LYS A 22 -2.48 -24.44 21.42
CA LYS A 22 -1.38 -24.71 22.36
C LYS A 22 -0.24 -23.71 22.18
N SER A 23 0.47 -23.48 23.29
CA SER A 23 1.72 -22.71 23.31
C SER A 23 2.90 -23.63 23.65
N TYR A 24 4.04 -23.32 23.06
CA TYR A 24 5.29 -24.08 23.22
C TYR A 24 6.44 -23.11 23.44
N HIS A 25 7.47 -23.59 24.17
CA HIS A 25 8.65 -22.82 24.53
C HIS A 25 9.94 -23.59 24.24
N GLU A 26 10.96 -22.91 23.74
CA GLU A 26 12.35 -23.35 23.62
C GLU A 26 13.29 -22.28 24.19
N ASP A 27 14.40 -22.73 24.77
CA ASP A 27 15.35 -21.83 25.46
C ASP A 27 16.09 -20.87 24.52
N LYS A 28 16.12 -21.15 23.21
CA LYS A 28 16.92 -20.40 22.23
C LYS A 28 16.23 -20.32 20.88
N ALA A 29 16.35 -19.16 20.23
CA ALA A 29 15.92 -18.95 18.85
C ALA A 29 17.10 -18.47 17.99
N VAL A 30 17.47 -19.28 16.98
CA VAL A 30 18.44 -18.95 15.95
C VAL A 30 17.87 -19.38 14.61
N CYS A 31 17.69 -18.46 13.69
CA CYS A 31 16.98 -18.72 12.44
C CYS A 31 17.71 -19.79 11.64
N CYS A 32 16.96 -20.78 11.15
CA CYS A 32 17.42 -22.00 10.46
C CYS A 32 18.11 -23.06 11.32
N GLU A 33 18.37 -22.82 12.61
CA GLU A 33 19.03 -23.77 13.52
C GLU A 33 18.05 -24.29 14.59
N THR A 34 17.53 -23.41 15.44
CA THR A 34 16.68 -23.74 16.59
C THR A 34 15.59 -22.71 16.79
N GLY A 35 14.57 -23.03 17.61
CA GLY A 35 13.41 -22.19 17.85
C GLY A 35 12.25 -22.47 16.91
N PHE A 36 11.13 -21.82 17.17
CA PHE A 36 9.89 -21.97 16.40
C PHE A 36 9.88 -21.04 15.19
N HIS A 37 10.00 -21.61 14.00
CA HIS A 37 10.04 -20.88 12.74
C HIS A 37 8.65 -20.63 12.17
N ALA A 38 8.41 -19.42 11.66
CA ALA A 38 7.21 -19.02 10.96
C ALA A 38 7.54 -17.94 9.90
N CYS A 39 6.59 -17.52 9.10
CA CYS A 39 6.75 -16.48 8.09
C CYS A 39 5.91 -15.26 8.45
N GLU A 40 6.47 -14.06 8.36
CA GLU A 40 5.70 -12.81 8.50
C GLU A 40 4.75 -12.63 7.31
N TYR A 41 5.22 -12.91 6.09
CA TYR A 41 4.39 -12.88 4.89
C TYR A 41 3.71 -14.25 4.68
N PRO A 42 2.37 -14.29 4.58
CA PRO A 42 1.63 -15.55 4.59
C PRO A 42 2.03 -16.54 3.49
N LEU A 43 2.27 -16.06 2.25
CA LEU A 43 2.54 -16.94 1.11
C LEU A 43 3.94 -17.54 1.12
N ASP A 44 4.88 -17.01 1.90
CA ASP A 44 6.20 -17.61 2.05
C ASP A 44 6.14 -19.00 2.70
N CYS A 45 5.06 -19.28 3.44
CA CYS A 45 4.80 -20.63 3.96
C CYS A 45 4.74 -21.70 2.86
N LEU A 46 4.28 -21.33 1.64
CA LEU A 46 4.14 -22.25 0.51
C LEU A 46 5.51 -22.73 -0.02
N SER A 47 6.57 -21.96 0.21
CA SER A 47 7.95 -22.34 -0.16
C SER A 47 8.51 -23.45 0.73
N TYR A 48 7.93 -23.65 1.92
CA TYR A 48 8.35 -24.65 2.90
C TYR A 48 7.40 -25.84 3.01
N TYR A 49 6.12 -25.61 2.73
CA TYR A 49 5.05 -26.58 2.89
C TYR A 49 4.10 -26.51 1.69
N GLU A 50 4.12 -27.56 0.85
CA GLU A 50 3.31 -27.62 -0.36
C GLU A 50 1.80 -27.73 -0.02
N PRO A 51 0.91 -27.02 -0.73
CA PRO A 51 -0.53 -26.94 -0.41
C PRO A 51 -1.25 -28.29 -0.34
N ASN A 52 -0.85 -29.26 -1.16
CA ASN A 52 -1.53 -30.56 -1.25
C ASN A 52 -1.30 -31.45 -0.03
N ASP A 53 -0.20 -31.27 0.69
CA ASP A 53 0.21 -32.15 1.79
C ASP A 53 0.38 -31.43 3.13
N SER A 54 -0.12 -30.20 3.21
CA SER A 54 0.12 -29.35 4.37
C SER A 54 -1.15 -28.65 4.87
N VAL A 55 -1.06 -28.14 6.08
CA VAL A 55 -2.05 -27.26 6.71
C VAL A 55 -1.36 -25.98 7.17
N TYR A 56 -2.07 -24.86 7.16
CA TYR A 56 -1.53 -23.56 7.51
C TYR A 56 -2.28 -22.95 8.66
N HIS A 57 -1.56 -22.33 9.58
CA HIS A 57 -2.13 -21.70 10.76
C HIS A 57 -1.61 -20.26 10.94
N LYS A 58 -2.46 -19.41 11.51
CA LYS A 58 -1.98 -18.19 12.16
C LYS A 58 -1.25 -18.61 13.42
N VAL A 59 -0.11 -18.00 13.68
CA VAL A 59 0.64 -18.22 14.92
C VAL A 59 1.00 -16.89 15.56
N GLU A 60 1.21 -16.91 16.85
CA GLU A 60 1.75 -15.80 17.60
C GLU A 60 3.13 -16.19 18.14
N LEU A 61 4.14 -15.41 17.78
CA LEU A 61 5.52 -15.58 18.22
C LEU A 61 5.85 -14.53 19.29
N SER A 62 6.57 -14.94 20.33
CA SER A 62 7.03 -14.10 21.44
C SER A 62 8.37 -14.57 22.00
N GLY A 63 8.87 -13.89 23.04
CA GLY A 63 10.20 -14.12 23.58
C GLY A 63 11.31 -13.57 22.70
N ASP A 64 12.48 -14.20 22.72
CA ASP A 64 13.61 -13.85 21.88
C ASP A 64 13.32 -14.23 20.44
N THR A 65 13.66 -13.34 19.50
CA THR A 65 13.38 -13.53 18.07
C THR A 65 14.62 -13.30 17.24
N ASP A 66 14.77 -14.09 16.16
CA ASP A 66 15.78 -13.90 15.13
C ASP A 66 15.13 -13.98 13.73
N LYS A 67 15.71 -13.29 12.73
CA LYS A 67 15.13 -13.16 11.39
C LYS A 67 16.11 -13.58 10.31
N ASN A 68 15.58 -14.23 9.28
CA ASN A 68 16.29 -14.36 8.02
C ASN A 68 16.27 -13.04 7.24
N THR A 69 17.33 -12.77 6.48
CA THR A 69 17.45 -11.59 5.62
C THR A 69 17.02 -11.83 4.18
N GLU A 70 16.82 -13.08 3.79
CA GLU A 70 16.51 -13.46 2.40
C GLU A 70 15.01 -13.59 2.13
N ASP A 71 14.23 -13.90 3.18
CA ASP A 71 12.76 -14.03 3.09
C ASP A 71 12.08 -13.49 4.37
N SER A 72 10.77 -13.70 4.50
CA SER A 72 10.02 -13.27 5.69
C SER A 72 10.09 -14.26 6.86
N LYS A 73 10.99 -15.25 6.82
CA LYS A 73 11.14 -16.24 7.89
C LYS A 73 11.67 -15.59 9.16
N VAL A 74 11.02 -15.92 10.25
CA VAL A 74 11.37 -15.50 11.60
C VAL A 74 11.32 -16.72 12.50
N CYS A 75 12.17 -16.78 13.50
CA CYS A 75 12.07 -17.74 14.58
C CYS A 75 11.92 -17.05 15.94
N ALA A 76 11.36 -17.75 16.90
CA ALA A 76 11.15 -17.25 18.26
C ALA A 76 11.31 -18.39 19.29
N THR A 77 11.56 -17.98 20.55
CA THR A 77 11.58 -18.94 21.67
C THR A 77 10.17 -19.44 22.03
N ASP A 78 9.16 -18.65 21.73
CA ASP A 78 7.78 -18.99 22.08
C ASP A 78 6.87 -18.92 20.87
N ILE A 79 5.97 -19.92 20.76
CA ILE A 79 4.94 -19.97 19.74
C ILE A 79 3.61 -20.37 20.34
N THR A 80 2.54 -19.67 19.93
CA THR A 80 1.15 -20.10 20.16
C THR A 80 0.51 -20.40 18.82
N VAL A 81 0.00 -21.63 18.67
CA VAL A 81 -0.65 -22.06 17.43
C VAL A 81 -2.11 -21.62 17.43
N GLY A 82 -2.45 -20.69 16.56
CA GLY A 82 -3.81 -20.18 16.41
C GLY A 82 -4.62 -20.92 15.34
N ALA A 83 -5.69 -20.28 14.87
CA ALA A 83 -6.67 -20.89 13.98
C ALA A 83 -6.08 -21.33 12.64
N ARG A 84 -6.57 -22.46 12.15
CA ARG A 84 -6.28 -22.98 10.81
C ARG A 84 -6.81 -22.06 9.72
N LEU A 85 -6.04 -21.92 8.64
CA LEU A 85 -6.40 -21.17 7.45
C LEU A 85 -6.62 -22.14 6.27
N SER A 86 -7.64 -21.86 5.48
CA SER A 86 -7.72 -22.40 4.12
C SER A 86 -6.71 -21.70 3.21
N ILE A 87 -6.43 -22.25 2.03
CA ILE A 87 -5.61 -21.58 1.01
C ILE A 87 -6.17 -20.19 0.65
N ALA A 88 -7.50 -20.09 0.49
CA ALA A 88 -8.15 -18.80 0.26
C ALA A 88 -7.92 -17.83 1.44
N GLY A 89 -7.98 -18.31 2.67
CA GLY A 89 -7.69 -17.52 3.88
C GLY A 89 -6.23 -17.09 3.97
N LEU A 90 -5.28 -17.93 3.52
CA LEU A 90 -3.86 -17.58 3.44
C LEU A 90 -3.60 -16.49 2.39
N VAL A 91 -4.24 -16.60 1.21
CA VAL A 91 -4.19 -15.57 0.16
C VAL A 91 -4.80 -14.26 0.65
N GLN A 92 -5.97 -14.30 1.30
CA GLN A 92 -6.58 -13.09 1.86
C GLN A 92 -5.67 -12.44 2.90
N ALA A 93 -5.03 -13.23 3.76
CA ALA A 93 -4.07 -12.71 4.74
C ALA A 93 -2.85 -12.04 4.06
N ALA A 94 -2.39 -12.56 2.91
CA ALA A 94 -1.31 -11.94 2.14
C ALA A 94 -1.74 -10.62 1.50
N ILE A 95 -2.96 -10.54 0.97
CA ILE A 95 -3.54 -9.29 0.47
C ILE A 95 -3.61 -8.27 1.62
N ASP A 96 -4.15 -8.64 2.77
CA ASP A 96 -4.27 -7.76 3.94
C ASP A 96 -2.89 -7.28 4.44
N PHE A 97 -1.88 -8.17 4.45
CA PHE A 97 -0.51 -7.84 4.82
C PHE A 97 0.10 -6.80 3.86
N THR A 98 -0.08 -6.99 2.56
CA THR A 98 0.40 -6.07 1.52
C THR A 98 -0.33 -4.73 1.61
N MET A 99 -1.67 -4.74 1.71
CA MET A 99 -2.47 -3.52 1.78
C MET A 99 -2.16 -2.67 3.01
N LYS A 100 -1.82 -3.26 4.15
CA LYS A 100 -1.37 -2.52 5.34
C LYS A 100 -0.03 -1.83 5.16
N ARG A 101 0.81 -2.31 4.25
CA ARG A 101 2.15 -1.76 3.95
C ARG A 101 2.16 -0.81 2.76
N VAL A 102 1.13 -0.85 1.92
CA VAL A 102 0.97 0.13 0.84
C VAL A 102 0.67 1.48 1.47
N LYS A 103 1.59 2.43 1.31
CA LYS A 103 1.34 3.82 1.65
C LYS A 103 0.33 4.35 0.64
N LYS A 104 -0.90 4.60 1.06
CA LYS A 104 -1.91 5.27 0.23
C LYS A 104 -1.56 6.72 -0.05
N GLU A 105 -0.74 7.30 0.80
CA GLU A 105 -0.28 8.68 0.71
C GLU A 105 1.24 8.70 0.58
N ALA A 106 1.71 9.52 -0.35
CA ALA A 106 3.12 9.84 -0.50
C ALA A 106 3.31 11.32 -0.14
N SER A 107 4.31 11.64 0.67
CA SER A 107 4.62 13.03 1.02
C SER A 107 6.13 13.26 1.03
N SER A 108 6.54 14.47 0.64
CA SER A 108 7.90 14.98 0.80
C SER A 108 7.85 16.40 1.37
N ASN A 109 8.60 16.65 2.42
CA ASN A 109 8.75 17.96 3.06
C ASN A 109 10.13 18.57 2.81
N ASP A 110 10.96 17.87 2.04
CA ASP A 110 12.31 18.34 1.70
C ASP A 110 12.25 19.41 0.62
N ASP A 111 13.13 20.40 0.69
CA ASP A 111 13.34 21.35 -0.40
C ASP A 111 13.76 20.60 -1.67
N TYR A 112 13.18 20.98 -2.80
CA TYR A 112 13.30 20.26 -4.09
C TYR A 112 12.84 18.80 -4.04
N GLY A 113 12.04 18.45 -3.02
CA GLY A 113 11.52 17.10 -2.80
C GLY A 113 10.45 16.69 -3.82
N ALA A 114 10.38 15.41 -4.15
CA ALA A 114 9.37 14.86 -5.03
C ALA A 114 8.55 13.78 -4.34
N SER A 115 7.25 13.74 -4.64
CA SER A 115 6.30 12.77 -4.12
C SER A 115 5.43 12.24 -5.25
N SER A 116 5.11 10.94 -5.25
CA SER A 116 4.27 10.35 -6.30
C SER A 116 3.33 9.29 -5.75
N ALA A 117 2.08 9.34 -6.17
CA ALA A 117 1.05 8.34 -5.90
C ALA A 117 0.51 7.76 -7.20
N THR A 118 0.64 6.46 -7.41
CA THR A 118 0.24 5.76 -8.64
C THR A 118 -1.01 4.89 -8.48
N GLY A 119 -1.42 4.63 -7.23
CA GLY A 119 -2.62 3.83 -6.94
C GLY A 119 -3.93 4.58 -7.16
N ASN A 120 -5.02 3.83 -7.40
CA ASN A 120 -6.37 4.39 -7.44
C ASN A 120 -6.69 5.12 -6.13
N CYS A 121 -7.25 6.32 -6.23
CA CYS A 121 -7.50 7.22 -5.10
C CYS A 121 -6.24 7.51 -4.26
N GLY A 122 -5.04 7.36 -4.84
CA GLY A 122 -3.79 7.66 -4.18
C GLY A 122 -3.59 9.17 -3.99
N ALA A 123 -3.06 9.58 -2.83
CA ALA A 123 -2.76 10.97 -2.53
C ALA A 123 -1.24 11.21 -2.50
N SER A 124 -0.81 12.34 -3.05
CA SER A 124 0.58 12.79 -3.06
C SER A 124 0.66 14.24 -2.58
N SER A 125 1.68 14.56 -1.79
CA SER A 125 1.90 15.92 -1.29
C SER A 125 3.39 16.25 -1.26
N ALA A 126 3.75 17.44 -1.75
CA ALA A 126 5.08 18.01 -1.62
C ALA A 126 4.97 19.41 -0.98
N THR A 127 5.49 19.57 0.23
CA THR A 127 5.35 20.80 1.03
C THR A 127 6.66 21.58 1.17
N GLY A 128 7.79 21.00 0.76
CA GLY A 128 9.07 21.68 0.69
C GLY A 128 9.16 22.72 -0.43
N ASN A 129 10.13 23.62 -0.33
CA ASN A 129 10.38 24.65 -1.34
C ASN A 129 10.71 24.03 -2.71
N CYS A 130 10.14 24.56 -3.80
CA CYS A 130 10.27 24.03 -5.16
C CYS A 130 9.94 22.53 -5.29
N GLY A 131 9.02 22.03 -4.47
CA GLY A 131 8.62 20.62 -4.46
C GLY A 131 7.75 20.21 -5.64
N ALA A 132 7.76 18.92 -5.99
CA ALA A 132 6.90 18.35 -7.02
C ALA A 132 6.03 17.20 -6.45
N SER A 133 4.74 17.26 -6.73
CA SER A 133 3.78 16.22 -6.35
C SER A 133 3.11 15.66 -7.61
N SER A 134 2.87 14.35 -7.68
CA SER A 134 2.24 13.71 -8.83
C SER A 134 1.24 12.63 -8.40
N ALA A 135 0.04 12.66 -8.98
CA ALA A 135 -0.97 11.62 -8.85
C ALA A 135 -1.38 11.11 -10.23
N THR A 136 -1.07 9.84 -10.54
CA THR A 136 -1.29 9.24 -11.86
C THR A 136 -2.38 8.16 -11.87
N GLY A 137 -2.90 7.77 -10.72
CA GLY A 137 -4.00 6.81 -10.60
C GLY A 137 -5.38 7.43 -10.81
N TYR A 138 -6.38 6.57 -11.05
CA TYR A 138 -7.78 6.98 -11.11
C TYR A 138 -8.22 7.70 -9.83
N LYS A 139 -8.87 8.87 -9.98
CA LYS A 139 -9.28 9.74 -8.85
C LYS A 139 -8.14 10.05 -7.87
N GLY A 140 -6.90 10.10 -8.36
CA GLY A 140 -5.75 10.49 -7.56
C GLY A 140 -5.79 11.95 -7.13
N ALA A 141 -5.11 12.30 -6.05
CA ALA A 141 -5.04 13.65 -5.52
C ALA A 141 -3.57 14.10 -5.39
N SER A 142 -3.24 15.29 -5.89
CA SER A 142 -1.92 15.89 -5.81
C SER A 142 -1.98 17.27 -5.14
N SER A 143 -1.07 17.57 -4.22
CA SER A 143 -1.05 18.87 -3.55
C SER A 143 0.37 19.41 -3.36
N THR A 144 0.49 20.74 -3.35
CA THR A 144 1.73 21.44 -3.01
C THR A 144 1.51 22.44 -1.90
N GLY A 145 2.56 22.68 -1.11
CA GLY A 145 2.56 23.60 0.02
C GLY A 145 3.47 24.84 -0.14
N ASP A 146 4.12 25.01 -1.31
CA ASP A 146 5.00 26.14 -1.58
C ASP A 146 4.71 26.81 -2.95
N LYS A 147 5.00 28.13 -3.05
CA LYS A 147 4.67 28.97 -4.20
C LYS A 147 5.37 28.63 -5.52
N GLU A 148 6.56 28.02 -5.45
CA GLU A 148 7.34 27.65 -6.64
C GLU A 148 7.25 26.15 -6.93
N SER A 149 6.27 25.46 -6.33
CA SER A 149 6.05 24.04 -6.44
C SER A 149 5.02 23.69 -7.52
N ILE A 150 5.00 22.42 -7.91
CA ILE A 150 4.09 21.90 -8.93
C ILE A 150 3.30 20.70 -8.41
N ALA A 151 1.97 20.72 -8.63
CA ALA A 151 1.11 19.56 -8.40
C ALA A 151 0.56 19.04 -9.74
N VAL A 152 0.77 17.74 -10.01
CA VAL A 152 0.39 17.08 -11.25
C VAL A 152 -0.73 16.07 -10.98
N ALA A 153 -1.93 16.35 -11.47
CA ALA A 153 -3.08 15.47 -11.53
C ALA A 153 -3.17 14.86 -12.93
N TRP A 154 -2.49 13.71 -13.13
CA TRP A 154 -2.37 13.10 -14.45
C TRP A 154 -3.31 11.94 -14.69
N GLY A 155 -3.85 11.31 -13.63
CA GLY A 155 -4.77 10.18 -13.76
C GLY A 155 -6.17 10.59 -14.21
N TYR A 156 -6.96 9.63 -14.71
CA TYR A 156 -8.35 9.84 -15.07
C TYR A 156 -9.16 10.30 -13.85
N LYS A 157 -9.85 11.45 -13.96
CA LYS A 157 -10.60 12.11 -12.88
C LYS A 157 -9.75 12.45 -11.65
N SER A 158 -8.44 12.66 -11.83
CA SER A 158 -7.57 13.10 -10.74
C SER A 158 -7.75 14.61 -10.46
N LYS A 159 -7.35 15.00 -9.25
CA LYS A 159 -7.48 16.38 -8.77
C LYS A 159 -6.17 16.92 -8.22
N ALA A 160 -6.00 18.24 -8.31
CA ALA A 160 -4.86 18.94 -7.72
C ALA A 160 -5.29 20.19 -6.96
N LYS A 161 -4.48 20.57 -5.97
CA LYS A 161 -4.54 21.86 -5.29
C LYS A 161 -3.16 22.37 -4.93
N GLY A 162 -3.05 23.66 -4.66
CA GLY A 162 -1.80 24.28 -4.25
C GLY A 162 -2.02 25.61 -3.54
N VAL A 163 -0.92 26.22 -3.12
CA VAL A 163 -0.91 27.56 -2.51
C VAL A 163 -0.68 28.64 -3.59
N LEU A 164 -0.93 29.88 -3.25
CA LEU A 164 -0.76 31.03 -4.12
C LEU A 164 0.66 31.04 -4.76
N GLY A 165 0.73 31.15 -6.08
CA GLY A 165 1.97 31.15 -6.85
C GLY A 165 2.48 29.78 -7.29
N SER A 166 1.93 28.66 -6.77
CA SER A 166 2.25 27.31 -7.25
C SER A 166 1.60 27.01 -8.61
N TYR A 167 2.02 25.90 -9.23
CA TYR A 167 1.50 25.46 -10.52
C TYR A 167 0.73 24.14 -10.39
N LEU A 168 -0.39 24.06 -11.10
CA LEU A 168 -1.21 22.85 -11.21
C LEU A 168 -1.21 22.35 -12.64
N VAL A 169 -1.01 21.06 -12.83
CA VAL A 169 -1.07 20.38 -14.14
C VAL A 169 -2.17 19.35 -14.13
N PHE A 170 -3.01 19.37 -15.14
CA PHE A 170 -4.13 18.45 -15.31
C PHE A 170 -4.07 17.75 -16.66
N ALA A 171 -4.49 16.50 -16.69
CA ALA A 171 -4.76 15.75 -17.90
C ALA A 171 -6.26 15.49 -18.05
N ASP A 172 -6.78 15.73 -19.26
CA ASP A 172 -8.16 15.42 -19.63
C ASP A 172 -8.18 14.07 -20.35
N TRP A 173 -8.86 13.11 -19.76
CA TRP A 173 -8.98 11.76 -20.27
C TRP A 173 -10.43 11.42 -20.60
N ASP A 174 -10.64 10.73 -21.72
CA ASP A 174 -11.85 9.99 -22.00
C ASP A 174 -11.66 8.53 -21.58
N GLY A 175 -12.67 7.91 -20.98
CA GLY A 175 -12.55 6.55 -20.48
C GLY A 175 -13.88 6.01 -19.96
N ASP A 176 -13.94 4.71 -19.75
CA ASP A 176 -15.11 4.02 -19.19
C ASP A 176 -15.00 3.95 -17.66
N GLU A 177 -15.89 4.63 -16.95
CA GLU A 177 -15.93 4.65 -15.49
C GLU A 177 -16.17 3.26 -14.87
N ASN A 178 -16.85 2.38 -15.57
CA ASN A 178 -17.09 1.00 -15.13
C ASN A 178 -15.86 0.11 -15.32
N ARG A 179 -14.83 0.60 -16.04
CA ARG A 179 -13.56 -0.08 -16.31
C ARG A 179 -12.36 0.81 -16.02
N TYR A 180 -12.46 1.66 -15.00
CA TYR A 180 -11.43 2.61 -14.61
C TYR A 180 -10.06 1.98 -14.28
N TRP A 181 -10.02 0.67 -13.95
CA TRP A 181 -8.80 -0.08 -13.70
C TRP A 181 -8.01 -0.42 -14.95
N ASP A 182 -8.64 -0.38 -16.13
CA ASP A 182 -8.00 -0.67 -17.42
C ASP A 182 -7.49 0.62 -18.06
N GLN A 183 -6.29 1.03 -17.68
CA GLN A 183 -5.67 2.27 -18.20
C GLN A 183 -5.47 2.26 -19.73
N LYS A 184 -5.51 1.09 -20.38
CA LYS A 184 -5.44 0.99 -21.84
C LYS A 184 -6.67 1.58 -22.55
N LEU A 185 -7.77 1.75 -21.83
CA LEU A 185 -8.99 2.38 -22.32
C LEU A 185 -9.01 3.89 -22.12
N TRP A 186 -8.02 4.46 -21.45
CA TRP A 186 -7.93 5.89 -21.25
C TRP A 186 -7.35 6.56 -22.49
N ILE A 187 -8.09 7.50 -23.07
CA ILE A 187 -7.69 8.27 -24.26
C ILE A 187 -7.41 9.70 -23.81
N LEU A 188 -6.13 10.11 -23.87
CA LEU A 188 -5.75 11.49 -23.54
C LEU A 188 -6.32 12.45 -24.58
N LYS A 189 -7.16 13.40 -24.16
CA LYS A 189 -7.72 14.47 -24.98
C LYS A 189 -6.91 15.75 -24.94
N GLY A 190 -6.25 16.01 -23.82
CA GLY A 190 -5.43 17.19 -23.65
C GLY A 190 -4.83 17.31 -22.26
N ALA A 191 -4.01 18.34 -22.07
CA ALA A 191 -3.48 18.69 -20.75
C ALA A 191 -3.37 20.23 -20.64
N LYS A 192 -3.55 20.73 -19.42
CA LYS A 192 -3.39 22.15 -19.12
C LYS A 192 -2.52 22.35 -17.88
N MET A 193 -1.74 23.42 -17.89
CA MET A 193 -1.01 23.92 -16.72
C MET A 193 -1.52 25.32 -16.40
N VAL A 194 -1.78 25.57 -15.13
CA VAL A 194 -2.24 26.87 -14.61
C VAL A 194 -1.48 27.24 -13.36
N GLN A 195 -1.38 28.51 -13.09
CA GLN A 195 -0.86 29.01 -11.82
C GLN A 195 -2.03 29.28 -10.86
N VAL A 196 -1.81 28.99 -9.59
CA VAL A 196 -2.71 29.43 -8.52
C VAL A 196 -2.53 30.93 -8.32
N ASP A 197 -3.48 31.70 -8.84
CA ASP A 197 -3.45 33.17 -8.90
C ASP A 197 -4.28 33.85 -7.78
N GLY A 198 -5.07 33.06 -7.06
CA GLY A 198 -5.96 33.52 -6.00
C GLY A 198 -7.29 34.11 -6.48
N GLU A 199 -7.46 34.26 -7.80
CA GLU A 199 -8.69 34.83 -8.43
C GLU A 199 -9.44 33.76 -9.23
N THR A 200 -8.84 33.28 -10.32
CA THR A 200 -9.42 32.22 -11.17
C THR A 200 -9.16 30.84 -10.58
N ILE A 201 -7.94 30.60 -10.13
CA ILE A 201 -7.53 29.39 -9.43
C ILE A 201 -7.17 29.76 -8.00
N LYS A 202 -8.08 29.47 -7.08
CA LYS A 202 -7.95 29.78 -5.65
C LYS A 202 -6.97 28.86 -4.95
N GLU A 203 -6.27 29.38 -3.94
CA GLU A 203 -5.42 28.57 -3.09
C GLU A 203 -6.22 27.55 -2.25
N ASP A 204 -5.56 26.44 -1.87
CA ASP A 204 -6.13 25.35 -1.08
C ASP A 204 -7.45 24.76 -1.60
N THR A 205 -7.79 25.03 -2.85
CA THR A 205 -9.02 24.57 -3.49
C THR A 205 -8.71 23.44 -4.48
N TRP A 206 -9.47 22.35 -4.39
CA TRP A 206 -9.32 21.21 -5.30
C TRP A 206 -9.91 21.51 -6.67
N TYR A 207 -9.13 21.27 -7.73
CA TYR A 207 -9.54 21.37 -9.12
C TYR A 207 -9.33 20.04 -9.84
N THR A 208 -10.11 19.81 -10.87
CA THR A 208 -9.96 18.74 -11.85
C THR A 208 -10.13 19.29 -13.27
N MET A 209 -9.87 18.47 -14.28
CA MET A 209 -10.11 18.83 -15.67
C MET A 209 -11.21 17.97 -16.27
N GLU A 210 -12.23 18.60 -16.82
CA GLU A 210 -13.37 17.96 -17.46
C GLU A 210 -13.70 18.67 -18.79
N ASN A 211 -13.79 17.89 -19.88
CA ASN A 211 -14.10 18.40 -21.22
C ASN A 211 -13.23 19.58 -21.66
N GLY A 212 -11.95 19.57 -21.30
CA GLY A 212 -11.00 20.62 -21.63
C GLY A 212 -11.05 21.85 -20.72
N GLU A 213 -11.92 21.90 -19.72
CA GLU A 213 -12.02 23.01 -18.77
C GLU A 213 -11.56 22.59 -17.36
N ILE A 214 -10.91 23.52 -16.65
CA ILE A 214 -10.53 23.32 -15.25
C ILE A 214 -11.72 23.73 -14.39
N VAL A 215 -12.19 22.82 -13.56
CA VAL A 215 -13.37 23.01 -12.72
C VAL A 215 -13.05 22.76 -11.24
N GLU A 216 -13.66 23.54 -10.36
CA GLU A 216 -13.58 23.36 -8.91
C GLU A 216 -14.31 22.07 -8.52
N VAL A 217 -13.64 21.21 -7.75
CA VAL A 217 -14.24 19.98 -7.19
C VAL A 217 -15.11 20.38 -6.00
N LYS A 218 -16.42 20.28 -6.15
CA LYS A 218 -17.35 20.47 -5.03
C LYS A 218 -17.25 19.22 -4.14
N GLU A 219 -16.98 19.41 -2.85
CA GLU A 219 -17.16 18.35 -1.87
C GLU A 219 -18.65 17.96 -1.89
N SER A 220 -18.93 16.70 -2.26
CA SER A 220 -20.28 16.16 -2.09
C SER A 220 -20.56 16.06 -0.59
N GLU A 221 -21.70 16.61 -0.15
CA GLU A 221 -22.20 16.46 1.23
C GLU A 221 -22.72 15.03 1.50
N ASP A 222 -22.01 14.02 1.05
CA ASP A 222 -22.35 12.61 1.32
C ASP A 222 -21.17 11.95 2.02
N GLU A 223 -21.18 11.97 3.35
CA GLU A 223 -20.59 10.98 4.22
C GLU A 223 -21.54 9.80 4.43
#